data_660c013e73904202289f03b3686bc70a
#
_entry.id   660c013e73904202289f03b3686bc70a
#
_cell.length_a   1.000
_cell.length_b   1.000
_cell.length_c   1.000
_cell.angle_alpha   90.00
_cell.angle_beta   90.00
_cell.angle_gamma   90.00
#
_symmetry.space_group_name_H-M   'P 1'
#
loop_
_entity.id
_entity.type
_entity.pdbx_description
1 polymer ?
#
loop_
_entity_poly.entity_id
_entity_poly.type
_entity_poly.pdbx_seq_one_letter_code
_entity_poly.pdbx_strand_id
1 'polypeptide(L)'
;MQKDKQRVLLIDHSGTSLAIISKLIAKNIPTATVDAAMNAEEARRLLSEHKYQLITTSRNLPDIDCHDLIKLIRDELSVKRTPLIVISGEKTGIYEDHMACELVNGYFDKNLGQRKLVDYINSFLSSGPPEALLTGNILYVEDSPTVALATKKLLSKHGYNYLLAKDAEQALQHIQHSFAKDHVQPFDLLLTDIQLEGHMSGRDLIREIRHGLGLGYQQLPILVTTSSNYDSDPDGPNRIFSAGANDIIEKPIREPMLIARLNNLLMLRQQYLQIKNPGNPLVINQ
;
A
#
# COMPACT_ATOMS: atom_id res chain seq x y z
N MET A 1 -9.71 -9.41 33.24
CA MET A 1 -8.59 -8.66 32.66
C MET A 1 -9.16 -7.47 31.90
N GLN A 2 -8.93 -6.24 32.38
CA GLN A 2 -9.29 -5.04 31.64
C GLN A 2 -8.39 -5.02 30.40
N LYS A 3 -8.96 -5.14 29.20
CA LYS A 3 -8.21 -4.91 27.96
C LYS A 3 -7.73 -3.44 28.01
N ASP A 4 -6.42 -3.22 27.93
CA ASP A 4 -5.86 -1.89 27.82
C ASP A 4 -6.57 -1.13 26.71
N LYS A 5 -7.03 0.09 27.03
CA LYS A 5 -7.69 0.95 26.05
C LYS A 5 -6.71 1.28 24.93
N GLN A 6 -7.06 0.91 23.71
CA GLN A 6 -6.27 1.23 22.52
C GLN A 6 -6.50 2.69 22.14
N ARG A 7 -5.44 3.47 21.99
CA ARG A 7 -5.53 4.90 21.63
C ARG A 7 -5.15 5.12 20.17
N VAL A 8 -6.00 5.82 19.44
CA VAL A 8 -5.83 6.14 18.01
C VAL A 8 -5.70 7.65 17.85
N LEU A 9 -4.69 8.11 17.12
CA LEU A 9 -4.56 9.51 16.71
C LEU A 9 -5.06 9.66 15.28
N LEU A 10 -6.05 10.53 15.08
CA LEU A 10 -6.55 10.92 13.76
C LEU A 10 -6.04 12.31 13.41
N ILE A 11 -5.35 12.47 12.28
CA ILE A 11 -4.83 13.75 11.80
C ILE A 11 -5.49 14.05 10.45
N ASP A 12 -6.36 15.07 10.41
CA ASP A 12 -7.05 15.51 9.18
C ASP A 12 -7.45 16.98 9.33
N HIS A 13 -7.22 17.80 8.31
CA HIS A 13 -7.63 19.21 8.32
C HIS A 13 -9.15 19.42 8.38
N SER A 14 -9.95 18.40 8.10
CA SER A 14 -11.40 18.45 8.10
C SER A 14 -11.97 18.05 9.48
N GLY A 15 -12.38 19.02 10.27
CA GLY A 15 -13.04 18.77 11.56
C GLY A 15 -14.30 17.90 11.41
N THR A 16 -15.03 18.03 10.32
CA THR A 16 -16.19 17.18 10.01
C THR A 16 -15.78 15.72 9.81
N SER A 17 -14.72 15.46 9.04
CA SER A 17 -14.18 14.11 8.86
C SER A 17 -13.74 13.50 10.19
N LEU A 18 -12.97 14.24 10.99
CA LEU A 18 -12.53 13.83 12.32
C LEU A 18 -13.70 13.46 13.23
N ALA A 19 -14.73 14.30 13.29
CA ALA A 19 -15.91 14.06 14.12
C ALA A 19 -16.68 12.80 13.71
N ILE A 20 -16.85 12.58 12.40
CA ILE A 20 -17.56 11.40 11.89
C ILE A 20 -16.76 10.12 12.14
N ILE A 21 -15.47 10.13 11.81
CA ILE A 21 -14.60 8.95 12.01
C ILE A 21 -14.50 8.60 13.48
N SER A 22 -14.32 9.60 14.37
CA SER A 22 -14.29 9.39 15.82
C SER A 22 -15.56 8.75 16.35
N LYS A 23 -16.74 9.24 15.93
CA LYS A 23 -18.04 8.63 16.29
C LYS A 23 -18.17 7.19 15.81
N LEU A 24 -17.73 6.91 14.59
CA LEU A 24 -17.77 5.57 14.02
C LEU A 24 -16.81 4.62 14.76
N ILE A 25 -15.60 5.05 15.10
CA ILE A 25 -14.65 4.27 15.91
C ILE A 25 -15.26 3.99 17.28
N ALA A 26 -15.75 4.98 17.99
CA ALA A 26 -16.37 4.80 19.30
C ALA A 26 -17.55 3.82 19.29
N LYS A 27 -18.32 3.81 18.19
CA LYS A 27 -19.45 2.90 18.02
C LYS A 27 -19.04 1.46 17.70
N ASN A 28 -18.02 1.28 16.85
CA ASN A 28 -17.68 -0.04 16.29
C ASN A 28 -16.47 -0.68 17.00
N ILE A 29 -15.65 0.10 17.70
CA ILE A 29 -14.46 -0.34 18.44
C ILE A 29 -14.52 0.22 19.87
N PRO A 30 -15.35 -0.32 20.76
CA PRO A 30 -15.57 0.24 22.10
C PRO A 30 -14.32 0.27 22.99
N THR A 31 -13.30 -0.51 22.65
CA THR A 31 -12.00 -0.55 23.34
C THR A 31 -11.06 0.58 22.89
N ALA A 32 -11.37 1.27 21.79
CA ALA A 32 -10.54 2.35 21.28
C ALA A 32 -10.97 3.72 21.86
N THR A 33 -9.97 4.53 22.16
CA THR A 33 -10.13 5.99 22.42
C THR A 33 -9.48 6.75 21.29
N VAL A 34 -10.06 7.87 20.89
CA VAL A 34 -9.63 8.66 19.74
C VAL A 34 -9.24 10.05 20.19
N ASP A 35 -8.03 10.45 19.83
CA ASP A 35 -7.60 11.84 19.85
C ASP A 35 -7.57 12.35 18.40
N ALA A 36 -7.88 13.62 18.18
CA ALA A 36 -7.96 14.23 16.87
C ALA A 36 -7.05 15.46 16.81
N ALA A 37 -6.35 15.63 15.72
CA ALA A 37 -5.52 16.78 15.40
C ALA A 37 -5.88 17.34 14.02
N MET A 38 -6.00 18.67 13.91
CA MET A 38 -6.34 19.33 12.64
C MET A 38 -5.11 19.78 11.85
N ASN A 39 -3.93 19.73 12.46
CA ASN A 39 -2.66 20.16 11.89
C ASN A 39 -1.50 19.41 12.56
N ALA A 40 -0.27 19.60 12.05
CA ALA A 40 0.92 18.92 12.55
C ALA A 40 1.34 19.40 13.93
N GLU A 41 1.17 20.68 14.27
CA GLU A 41 1.53 21.21 15.58
C GLU A 41 0.68 20.56 16.69
N GLU A 42 -0.63 20.44 16.47
CA GLU A 42 -1.52 19.74 17.39
C GLU A 42 -1.19 18.24 17.49
N ALA A 43 -0.89 17.59 16.36
CA ALA A 43 -0.46 16.21 16.35
C ALA A 43 0.83 16.00 17.14
N ARG A 44 1.83 16.88 16.98
CA ARG A 44 3.09 16.84 17.73
C ARG A 44 2.88 16.96 19.22
N ARG A 45 2.04 17.90 19.66
CA ARG A 45 1.68 18.05 21.07
C ARG A 45 1.06 16.77 21.63
N LEU A 46 0.08 16.20 20.94
CA LEU A 46 -0.58 14.96 21.36
C LEU A 46 0.37 13.76 21.40
N LEU A 47 1.29 13.66 20.43
CA LEU A 47 2.32 12.60 20.38
C LEU A 47 3.34 12.72 21.53
N SER A 48 3.59 13.93 22.04
CA SER A 48 4.45 14.15 23.21
C SER A 48 3.77 13.78 24.52
N GLU A 49 2.44 13.92 24.60
CA GLU A 49 1.66 13.68 25.81
C GLU A 49 1.19 12.22 25.96
N HIS A 50 1.01 11.52 24.82
CA HIS A 50 0.35 10.22 24.80
C HIS A 50 1.03 9.21 23.89
N LYS A 51 0.87 7.92 24.23
CA LYS A 51 1.26 6.79 23.36
C LYS A 51 0.06 6.29 22.59
N TYR A 52 0.27 6.01 21.30
CA TYR A 52 -0.77 5.55 20.38
C TYR A 52 -0.47 4.13 19.87
N GLN A 53 -1.53 3.35 19.65
CA GLN A 53 -1.47 2.05 18.99
C GLN A 53 -1.63 2.17 17.48
N LEU A 54 -2.19 3.30 17.02
CA LEU A 54 -2.35 3.60 15.60
C LEU A 54 -2.39 5.11 15.40
N ILE A 55 -1.75 5.57 14.33
CA ILE A 55 -1.83 6.93 13.83
C ILE A 55 -2.41 6.88 12.42
N THR A 56 -3.35 7.75 12.13
CA THR A 56 -3.80 8.00 10.74
C THR A 56 -3.55 9.44 10.39
N THR A 57 -3.15 9.71 9.16
CA THR A 57 -2.96 11.08 8.67
C THR A 57 -3.61 11.28 7.31
N SER A 58 -4.22 12.45 7.11
CA SER A 58 -4.58 12.91 5.78
C SER A 58 -3.31 13.31 5.03
N ARG A 59 -3.29 13.12 3.71
CA ARG A 59 -2.17 13.55 2.86
C ARG A 59 -1.99 15.06 2.90
N ASN A 60 -3.06 15.82 2.83
CA ASN A 60 -3.02 17.28 2.76
C ASN A 60 -3.33 17.88 4.11
N LEU A 61 -2.35 18.51 4.74
CA LEU A 61 -2.50 19.33 5.94
C LEU A 61 -2.18 20.80 5.61
N PRO A 62 -2.71 21.75 6.37
CA PRO A 62 -2.55 23.17 6.06
C PRO A 62 -1.16 23.72 6.37
N ASP A 63 -0.43 23.08 7.27
CA ASP A 63 0.80 23.59 7.90
C ASP A 63 2.06 22.79 7.55
N ILE A 64 1.93 21.59 6.96
CA ILE A 64 3.06 20.74 6.63
C ILE A 64 2.74 19.83 5.45
N ASP A 65 3.75 19.48 4.69
CA ASP A 65 3.68 18.40 3.70
C ASP A 65 3.59 17.03 4.37
N CYS A 66 2.88 16.07 3.74
CA CYS A 66 2.68 14.73 4.30
C CYS A 66 4.00 14.01 4.57
N HIS A 67 4.98 14.18 3.68
CA HIS A 67 6.30 13.56 3.82
C HIS A 67 7.04 14.09 5.07
N ASP A 68 7.05 15.39 5.26
CA ASP A 68 7.69 16.01 6.41
C ASP A 68 6.96 15.69 7.71
N LEU A 69 5.63 15.57 7.68
CA LEU A 69 4.86 15.09 8.82
C LEU A 69 5.22 13.63 9.17
N ILE A 70 5.33 12.76 8.18
CA ILE A 70 5.69 11.36 8.39
C ILE A 70 7.09 11.25 9.01
N LYS A 71 8.07 12.02 8.50
CA LYS A 71 9.40 12.11 9.10
C LYS A 71 9.33 12.59 10.54
N LEU A 72 8.62 13.67 10.81
CA LEU A 72 8.44 14.21 12.16
C LEU A 72 7.85 13.16 13.12
N ILE A 73 6.83 12.42 12.69
CA ILE A 73 6.23 11.33 13.47
C ILE A 73 7.27 10.23 13.74
N ARG A 74 8.10 9.87 12.76
CA ARG A 74 9.08 8.79 12.89
C ARG A 74 10.32 9.17 13.69
N ASP A 75 10.67 10.44 13.73
CA ASP A 75 11.79 10.95 14.52
C ASP A 75 11.47 10.96 16.02
N GLU A 76 10.21 11.02 16.41
CA GLU A 76 9.81 10.89 17.80
C GLU A 76 10.06 9.45 18.30
N LEU A 77 10.86 9.29 19.35
CA LEU A 77 11.29 7.97 19.86
C LEU A 77 10.14 7.07 20.29
N SER A 78 9.07 7.67 20.81
CA SER A 78 7.88 6.95 21.30
C SER A 78 7.01 6.34 20.22
N VAL A 79 7.12 6.81 18.96
CA VAL A 79 6.22 6.43 17.86
C VAL A 79 6.92 5.77 16.67
N LYS A 80 8.22 5.51 16.77
CA LYS A 80 8.99 4.85 15.69
C LYS A 80 8.39 3.54 15.18
N ARG A 81 7.71 2.78 16.04
CA ARG A 81 7.09 1.50 15.73
C ARG A 81 5.56 1.56 15.69
N THR A 82 4.95 2.70 16.00
CA THR A 82 3.50 2.83 15.95
C THR A 82 3.03 2.77 14.51
N PRO A 83 2.06 1.91 14.17
CA PRO A 83 1.49 1.86 12.84
C PRO A 83 0.98 3.22 12.40
N LEU A 84 1.30 3.61 11.16
CA LEU A 84 0.90 4.86 10.53
C LEU A 84 0.18 4.56 9.22
N ILE A 85 -1.04 5.07 9.07
CA ILE A 85 -1.86 4.94 7.87
C ILE A 85 -2.02 6.32 7.24
N VAL A 86 -1.78 6.43 5.94
CA VAL A 86 -2.10 7.62 5.15
C VAL A 86 -3.46 7.45 4.50
N ILE A 87 -4.31 8.46 4.64
CA ILE A 87 -5.67 8.51 4.11
C ILE A 87 -5.75 9.58 3.02
N SER A 88 -6.04 9.21 1.78
CA SER A 88 -6.12 10.15 0.65
C SER A 88 -7.32 9.87 -0.24
N GLY A 89 -7.89 10.92 -0.83
CA GLY A 89 -8.94 10.82 -1.87
C GLY A 89 -8.39 10.92 -3.29
N GLU A 90 -7.11 11.21 -3.46
CA GLU A 90 -6.46 11.34 -4.76
C GLU A 90 -5.88 9.99 -5.21
N LYS A 91 -6.23 9.60 -6.44
CA LYS A 91 -5.86 8.29 -6.99
C LYS A 91 -4.38 8.16 -7.37
N THR A 92 -3.72 9.27 -7.71
CA THR A 92 -2.37 9.27 -8.28
C THR A 92 -1.28 9.72 -7.30
N GLY A 93 -1.57 10.65 -6.43
CA GLY A 93 -0.55 11.28 -5.59
C GLY A 93 -0.06 10.47 -4.38
N ILE A 94 -0.69 9.35 -4.03
CA ILE A 94 -0.28 8.52 -2.88
C ILE A 94 1.08 7.85 -3.13
N TYR A 95 1.40 7.62 -4.39
CA TYR A 95 2.55 6.82 -4.82
C TYR A 95 3.74 7.67 -5.32
N GLU A 96 3.55 8.99 -5.47
CA GLU A 96 4.61 9.90 -5.94
C GLU A 96 5.66 10.20 -4.88
N ASP A 97 5.35 9.91 -3.61
CA ASP A 97 6.22 10.22 -2.48
C ASP A 97 6.99 8.97 -2.02
N HIS A 98 8.07 8.65 -2.76
CA HIS A 98 8.87 7.44 -2.60
C HIS A 98 9.46 7.25 -1.20
N MET A 99 9.82 8.32 -0.51
CA MET A 99 10.45 8.25 0.79
C MET A 99 9.44 8.01 1.92
N ALA A 100 8.18 8.41 1.75
CA ALA A 100 7.14 8.19 2.74
C ALA A 100 6.76 6.71 2.87
N CYS A 101 6.90 5.92 1.79
CA CYS A 101 6.47 4.53 1.76
C CYS A 101 7.22 3.61 2.76
N GLU A 102 8.49 3.88 3.07
CA GLU A 102 9.25 3.10 4.08
C GLU A 102 8.73 3.32 5.50
N LEU A 103 8.12 4.47 5.75
CA LEU A 103 7.74 4.95 7.05
C LEU A 103 6.24 4.75 7.35
N VAL A 104 5.46 4.31 6.35
CA VAL A 104 4.01 4.13 6.40
C VAL A 104 3.65 2.65 6.41
N ASN A 105 2.69 2.26 7.24
CA ASN A 105 2.25 0.87 7.39
C ASN A 105 0.99 0.57 6.57
N GLY A 106 0.36 1.57 5.98
CA GLY A 106 -0.81 1.38 5.14
C GLY A 106 -1.33 2.65 4.50
N TYR A 107 -2.07 2.47 3.41
CA TYR A 107 -2.77 3.53 2.70
C TYR A 107 -4.26 3.20 2.64
N PHE A 108 -5.09 4.23 2.74
CA PHE A 108 -6.54 4.06 2.61
C PHE A 108 -7.12 5.11 1.66
N ASP A 109 -7.92 4.65 0.67
CA ASP A 109 -8.63 5.54 -0.24
C ASP A 109 -9.90 6.08 0.43
N LYS A 110 -10.00 7.41 0.64
CA LYS A 110 -11.18 8.10 1.20
C LYS A 110 -12.47 7.80 0.43
N ASN A 111 -12.37 7.54 -0.87
CA ASN A 111 -13.53 7.27 -1.72
C ASN A 111 -14.22 5.94 -1.38
N LEU A 112 -13.56 5.06 -0.63
CA LEU A 112 -14.14 3.81 -0.12
C LEU A 112 -15.18 4.05 0.99
N GLY A 113 -15.18 5.23 1.57
CA GLY A 113 -16.12 5.64 2.59
C GLY A 113 -15.66 5.34 4.02
N GLN A 114 -16.20 6.12 4.95
CA GLN A 114 -15.76 6.15 6.34
C GLN A 114 -16.01 4.85 7.11
N ARG A 115 -17.06 4.09 6.77
CA ARG A 115 -17.32 2.79 7.42
C ARG A 115 -16.19 1.80 7.15
N LYS A 116 -15.74 1.70 5.90
CA LYS A 116 -14.61 0.83 5.52
C LYS A 116 -13.28 1.29 6.12
N LEU A 117 -13.09 2.62 6.31
CA LEU A 117 -11.95 3.13 7.04
C LEU A 117 -11.93 2.61 8.49
N VAL A 118 -13.08 2.61 9.16
CA VAL A 118 -13.16 2.10 10.53
C VAL A 118 -12.90 0.60 10.60
N ASP A 119 -13.40 -0.18 9.65
CA ASP A 119 -13.10 -1.61 9.55
C ASP A 119 -11.60 -1.84 9.32
N TYR A 120 -10.97 -1.02 8.49
CA TYR A 120 -9.52 -1.03 8.24
C TYR A 120 -8.72 -0.67 9.50
N ILE A 121 -9.11 0.39 10.21
CA ILE A 121 -8.52 0.76 11.50
C ILE A 121 -8.66 -0.39 12.51
N ASN A 122 -9.82 -1.03 12.58
CA ASN A 122 -10.06 -2.14 13.48
C ASN A 122 -9.15 -3.34 13.20
N SER A 123 -8.84 -3.61 11.93
CA SER A 123 -7.89 -4.67 11.56
C SER A 123 -6.49 -4.40 12.12
N PHE A 124 -5.99 -3.17 12.05
CA PHE A 124 -4.71 -2.79 12.65
C PHE A 124 -4.69 -2.88 14.17
N LEU A 125 -5.79 -2.51 14.83
CA LEU A 125 -5.89 -2.55 16.29
C LEU A 125 -6.06 -3.98 16.82
N SER A 126 -6.67 -4.87 16.05
CA SER A 126 -6.94 -6.25 16.46
C SER A 126 -5.76 -7.19 16.25
N SER A 127 -5.02 -7.00 15.16
CA SER A 127 -3.97 -7.90 14.69
C SER A 127 -2.57 -7.28 14.70
N GLY A 128 -2.46 -6.00 15.02
CA GLY A 128 -1.25 -5.20 14.75
C GLY A 128 -1.20 -4.77 13.27
N PRO A 129 -0.13 -4.07 12.84
CA PRO A 129 0.15 -3.96 11.43
C PRO A 129 0.12 -5.38 10.86
N PRO A 130 -0.46 -5.62 9.69
CA PRO A 130 -0.59 -6.95 9.15
C PRO A 130 0.80 -7.60 9.00
N GLU A 131 1.29 -8.22 10.10
CA GLU A 131 2.30 -9.25 10.06
C GLU A 131 1.65 -10.57 9.60
N ALA A 132 0.31 -10.64 9.62
CA ALA A 132 -0.42 -11.69 8.96
C ALA A 132 -0.16 -11.53 7.45
N LEU A 133 0.67 -12.42 6.97
CA LEU A 133 1.01 -12.63 5.58
C LEU A 133 -0.26 -12.50 4.74
N LEU A 134 -0.43 -11.35 4.08
CA LEU A 134 -1.42 -11.23 3.05
C LEU A 134 -0.96 -12.18 1.94
N THR A 135 -1.52 -13.37 1.93
CA THR A 135 -1.28 -14.30 0.83
C THR A 135 -1.92 -13.72 -0.42
N GLY A 136 -1.16 -13.62 -1.48
CA GLY A 136 -1.62 -13.15 -2.77
C GLY A 136 -0.89 -13.89 -3.87
N ASN A 137 -1.54 -14.00 -5.02
CA ASN A 137 -0.94 -14.56 -6.23
C ASN A 137 -0.21 -13.43 -6.97
N ILE A 138 1.11 -13.43 -6.91
CA ILE A 138 1.97 -12.42 -7.54
C ILE A 138 2.43 -12.91 -8.91
N LEU A 139 2.17 -12.13 -9.96
CA LEU A 139 2.88 -12.31 -11.22
C LEU A 139 4.20 -11.55 -11.12
N TYR A 140 5.32 -12.27 -11.11
CA TYR A 140 6.64 -11.68 -10.99
C TYR A 140 7.36 -11.73 -12.33
N VAL A 141 7.84 -10.58 -12.82
CA VAL A 141 8.52 -10.44 -14.13
C VAL A 141 9.93 -9.94 -13.91
N GLU A 142 10.91 -10.77 -14.29
CA GLU A 142 12.34 -10.47 -14.12
C GLU A 142 13.13 -11.34 -15.09
N ASP A 143 13.97 -10.75 -15.92
CA ASP A 143 14.81 -11.40 -16.91
C ASP A 143 16.15 -11.85 -16.34
N SER A 144 16.66 -11.20 -15.28
CA SER A 144 17.89 -11.58 -14.60
C SER A 144 17.69 -12.81 -13.70
N PRO A 145 18.32 -13.97 -13.99
CA PRO A 145 18.16 -15.17 -13.17
C PRO A 145 18.64 -14.98 -11.73
N THR A 146 19.66 -14.14 -11.53
CA THR A 146 20.24 -13.86 -10.21
C THR A 146 19.28 -13.05 -9.35
N VAL A 147 18.70 -11.98 -9.90
CA VAL A 147 17.72 -11.14 -9.21
C VAL A 147 16.44 -11.94 -8.97
N ALA A 148 15.97 -12.67 -9.98
CA ALA A 148 14.82 -13.56 -9.85
C ALA A 148 14.98 -14.56 -8.70
N LEU A 149 16.13 -15.22 -8.58
CA LEU A 149 16.39 -16.19 -7.51
C LEU A 149 16.36 -15.53 -6.13
N ALA A 150 16.97 -14.36 -5.97
CA ALA A 150 16.98 -13.63 -4.71
C ALA A 150 15.57 -13.21 -4.29
N THR A 151 14.83 -12.58 -5.19
CA THR A 151 13.46 -12.11 -4.92
C THR A 151 12.50 -13.27 -4.64
N LYS A 152 12.59 -14.37 -5.40
CA LYS A 152 11.81 -15.61 -5.16
C LYS A 152 12.03 -16.16 -3.75
N LYS A 153 13.26 -16.13 -3.23
CA LYS A 153 13.54 -16.56 -1.85
C LYS A 153 12.82 -15.68 -0.84
N LEU A 154 12.79 -14.36 -1.07
CA LEU A 154 12.06 -13.44 -0.21
C LEU A 154 10.54 -13.69 -0.27
N LEU A 155 9.97 -13.81 -1.46
CA LEU A 155 8.55 -14.09 -1.64
C LEU A 155 8.14 -15.40 -0.96
N SER A 156 8.91 -16.49 -1.17
CA SER A 156 8.65 -17.80 -0.55
C SER A 156 8.80 -17.76 0.97
N LYS A 157 9.82 -17.07 1.49
CA LYS A 157 10.06 -16.91 2.94
C LYS A 157 8.86 -16.28 3.64
N HIS A 158 8.17 -15.36 2.96
CA HIS A 158 6.99 -14.66 3.47
C HIS A 158 5.65 -15.25 3.00
N GLY A 159 5.65 -16.46 2.44
CA GLY A 159 4.42 -17.19 2.13
C GLY A 159 3.62 -16.66 0.94
N TYR A 160 4.21 -15.79 0.09
CA TYR A 160 3.54 -15.35 -1.13
C TYR A 160 3.57 -16.44 -2.21
N ASN A 161 2.44 -16.63 -2.88
CA ASN A 161 2.40 -17.42 -4.11
C ASN A 161 2.88 -16.54 -5.27
N TYR A 162 3.69 -17.08 -6.16
CA TYR A 162 4.13 -16.34 -7.32
C TYR A 162 4.24 -17.21 -8.56
N LEU A 163 4.02 -16.60 -9.72
CA LEU A 163 4.36 -17.12 -11.02
C LEU A 163 5.45 -16.23 -11.63
N LEU A 164 6.59 -16.82 -12.02
CA LEU A 164 7.67 -16.07 -12.67
C LEU A 164 7.46 -16.06 -14.18
N ALA A 165 7.47 -14.88 -14.78
CA ALA A 165 7.62 -14.63 -16.21
C ALA A 165 9.03 -14.06 -16.46
N LYS A 166 9.67 -14.46 -17.56
CA LYS A 166 11.04 -14.05 -17.90
C LYS A 166 11.09 -12.74 -18.69
N ASP A 167 9.96 -12.38 -19.31
CA ASP A 167 9.80 -11.20 -20.14
C ASP A 167 8.38 -10.65 -20.04
N ALA A 168 8.18 -9.46 -20.59
CA ALA A 168 6.89 -8.78 -20.56
C ALA A 168 5.82 -9.48 -21.38
N GLU A 169 6.21 -10.08 -22.51
CA GLU A 169 5.32 -10.80 -23.41
C GLU A 169 4.73 -12.03 -22.73
N GLN A 170 5.55 -12.81 -22.03
CA GLN A 170 5.10 -13.96 -21.26
C GLN A 170 4.15 -13.54 -20.13
N ALA A 171 4.47 -12.44 -19.44
CA ALA A 171 3.59 -11.90 -18.41
C ALA A 171 2.21 -11.49 -18.97
N LEU A 172 2.22 -10.80 -20.11
CA LEU A 172 0.97 -10.39 -20.78
C LEU A 172 0.15 -11.61 -21.22
N GLN A 173 0.79 -12.64 -21.77
CA GLN A 173 0.12 -13.90 -22.12
C GLN A 173 -0.53 -14.57 -20.92
N HIS A 174 0.13 -14.62 -19.76
CA HIS A 174 -0.45 -15.17 -18.52
C HIS A 174 -1.69 -14.40 -18.09
N ILE A 175 -1.66 -13.07 -18.15
CA ILE A 175 -2.80 -12.22 -17.79
C ILE A 175 -3.95 -12.47 -18.78
N GLN A 176 -3.70 -12.41 -20.08
CA GLN A 176 -4.71 -12.56 -21.13
C GLN A 176 -5.35 -13.96 -21.14
N HIS A 177 -4.55 -15.02 -21.02
CA HIS A 177 -5.06 -16.39 -21.01
C HIS A 177 -6.01 -16.64 -19.84
N SER A 178 -5.70 -16.11 -18.68
CA SER A 178 -6.54 -16.23 -17.49
C SER A 178 -7.85 -15.45 -17.62
N PHE A 179 -7.81 -14.27 -18.23
CA PHE A 179 -8.99 -13.48 -18.53
C PHE A 179 -9.94 -14.17 -19.52
N ALA A 180 -9.38 -14.81 -20.56
CA ALA A 180 -10.16 -15.51 -21.57
C ALA A 180 -10.90 -16.74 -21.02
N LYS A 181 -10.33 -17.40 -20.01
CA LYS A 181 -10.85 -18.65 -19.47
C LYS A 181 -11.98 -18.46 -18.47
N ASP A 182 -11.84 -17.54 -17.52
CA ASP A 182 -12.74 -17.42 -16.37
C ASP A 182 -13.29 -16.01 -16.15
N HIS A 183 -12.92 -15.02 -16.98
CA HIS A 183 -13.19 -13.59 -16.79
C HIS A 183 -12.76 -13.03 -15.42
N VAL A 184 -11.88 -13.77 -14.71
CA VAL A 184 -11.36 -13.41 -13.40
C VAL A 184 -9.86 -13.17 -13.49
N GLN A 185 -9.37 -12.08 -12.92
CA GLN A 185 -7.95 -11.81 -12.79
C GLN A 185 -7.35 -12.74 -11.72
N PRO A 186 -6.47 -13.70 -12.08
CA PRO A 186 -5.93 -14.69 -11.14
C PRO A 186 -4.81 -14.12 -10.27
N PHE A 187 -4.23 -12.97 -10.69
CA PHE A 187 -3.15 -12.32 -9.96
C PHE A 187 -3.68 -11.16 -9.13
N ASP A 188 -3.20 -11.08 -7.91
CA ASP A 188 -3.54 -10.02 -6.98
C ASP A 188 -2.58 -8.84 -7.07
N LEU A 189 -1.39 -9.07 -7.66
CA LEU A 189 -0.35 -8.06 -7.83
C LEU A 189 0.59 -8.45 -8.97
N LEU A 190 1.05 -7.45 -9.73
CA LEU A 190 2.18 -7.56 -10.64
C LEU A 190 3.42 -6.93 -9.98
N LEU A 191 4.51 -7.71 -9.88
CA LEU A 191 5.85 -7.25 -9.54
C LEU A 191 6.70 -7.34 -10.80
N THR A 192 7.19 -6.22 -11.34
CA THR A 192 7.92 -6.22 -12.62
C THR A 192 9.17 -5.36 -12.59
N ASP A 193 10.24 -5.82 -13.21
CA ASP A 193 11.33 -4.92 -13.57
C ASP A 193 10.84 -3.93 -14.65
N ILE A 194 11.38 -2.72 -14.60
CA ILE A 194 11.13 -1.70 -15.61
C ILE A 194 11.98 -1.95 -16.87
N GLN A 195 13.19 -2.47 -16.68
CA GLN A 195 14.14 -2.79 -17.73
C GLN A 195 14.12 -4.30 -17.98
N LEU A 196 13.31 -4.74 -18.92
CA LEU A 196 13.23 -6.14 -19.36
C LEU A 196 13.88 -6.29 -20.72
N GLU A 197 14.60 -7.41 -20.92
CA GLU A 197 15.06 -7.83 -22.24
C GLU A 197 13.86 -8.31 -23.08
N GLY A 198 13.83 -7.96 -24.37
CA GLY A 198 12.76 -8.35 -25.27
C GLY A 198 12.28 -7.21 -26.17
N HIS A 199 11.12 -7.40 -26.80
CA HIS A 199 10.49 -6.36 -27.63
C HIS A 199 9.62 -5.39 -26.80
N MET A 200 9.23 -5.81 -25.61
CA MET A 200 8.38 -5.05 -24.69
C MET A 200 9.12 -4.77 -23.38
N SER A 201 9.26 -3.50 -23.02
CA SER A 201 9.79 -3.12 -21.71
C SER A 201 8.75 -3.30 -20.60
N GLY A 202 9.18 -3.30 -19.34
CA GLY A 202 8.24 -3.29 -18.21
C GLY A 202 7.27 -2.10 -18.25
N ARG A 203 7.72 -0.96 -18.78
CA ARG A 203 6.85 0.22 -18.96
C ARG A 203 5.76 -0.04 -20.01
N ASP A 204 6.10 -0.70 -21.11
CA ASP A 204 5.13 -1.02 -22.15
C ASP A 204 4.13 -2.06 -21.66
N LEU A 205 4.58 -3.04 -20.86
CA LEU A 205 3.70 -3.99 -20.17
C LEU A 205 2.68 -3.27 -19.27
N ILE A 206 3.12 -2.30 -18.48
CA ILE A 206 2.24 -1.51 -17.62
C ILE A 206 1.19 -0.77 -18.46
N ARG A 207 1.62 -0.10 -19.53
CA ARG A 207 0.70 0.61 -20.43
C ARG A 207 -0.33 -0.32 -21.07
N GLU A 208 0.11 -1.48 -21.52
CA GLU A 208 -0.81 -2.47 -22.12
C GLU A 208 -1.83 -2.98 -21.10
N ILE A 209 -1.41 -3.24 -19.86
CA ILE A 209 -2.31 -3.62 -18.78
C ILE A 209 -3.34 -2.52 -18.49
N ARG A 210 -2.92 -1.24 -18.45
CA ARG A 210 -3.81 -0.12 -18.12
C ARG A 210 -4.72 0.30 -19.26
N HIS A 211 -4.18 0.39 -20.47
CA HIS A 211 -4.90 0.93 -21.63
C HIS A 211 -5.43 -0.15 -22.57
N GLY A 212 -4.65 -1.21 -22.80
CA GLY A 212 -5.06 -2.32 -23.66
C GLY A 212 -6.09 -3.24 -22.99
N LEU A 213 -5.79 -3.70 -21.77
CA LEU A 213 -6.67 -4.59 -21.02
C LEU A 213 -7.66 -3.85 -20.10
N GLY A 214 -7.50 -2.54 -19.91
CA GLY A 214 -8.40 -1.73 -19.08
C GLY A 214 -8.36 -2.05 -17.58
N LEU A 215 -7.29 -2.70 -17.09
CA LEU A 215 -7.16 -3.05 -15.68
C LEU A 215 -6.72 -1.85 -14.85
N GLY A 216 -7.60 -1.38 -13.97
CA GLY A 216 -7.32 -0.25 -13.09
C GLY A 216 -6.36 -0.58 -11.95
N TYR A 217 -5.88 0.47 -11.27
CA TYR A 217 -4.89 0.41 -10.19
C TYR A 217 -5.24 -0.53 -9.02
N GLN A 218 -6.53 -0.71 -8.74
CA GLN A 218 -7.01 -1.61 -7.68
C GLN A 218 -7.35 -3.01 -8.22
N GLN A 219 -7.57 -3.14 -9.54
CA GLN A 219 -7.88 -4.43 -10.17
C GLN A 219 -6.65 -5.30 -10.34
N LEU A 220 -5.53 -4.68 -10.66
CA LEU A 220 -4.20 -5.30 -10.66
C LEU A 220 -3.18 -4.24 -10.22
N PRO A 221 -2.88 -4.14 -8.92
CA PRO A 221 -1.80 -3.30 -8.44
C PRO A 221 -0.47 -3.70 -9.06
N ILE A 222 0.37 -2.72 -9.38
CA ILE A 222 1.67 -2.92 -10.03
C ILE A 222 2.77 -2.31 -9.18
N LEU A 223 3.70 -3.15 -8.70
CA LEU A 223 4.95 -2.75 -8.07
C LEU A 223 6.09 -2.90 -9.09
N VAL A 224 6.83 -1.83 -9.30
CA VAL A 224 7.95 -1.81 -10.23
C VAL A 224 9.26 -1.92 -9.48
N THR A 225 10.19 -2.74 -9.97
CA THR A 225 11.58 -2.71 -9.54
C THR A 225 12.42 -1.95 -10.55
N THR A 226 13.38 -1.14 -10.09
CA THR A 226 14.25 -0.33 -10.96
C THR A 226 15.67 -0.27 -10.40
N SER A 227 16.66 -0.09 -11.28
CA SER A 227 18.04 0.18 -10.88
C SER A 227 18.23 1.67 -10.58
N SER A 228 19.09 2.00 -9.62
CA SER A 228 19.38 3.37 -9.15
C SER A 228 19.90 4.36 -10.22
N ASN A 229 20.20 3.88 -11.43
CA ASN A 229 20.61 4.74 -12.54
C ASN A 229 19.48 5.64 -13.09
N TYR A 230 18.29 5.53 -12.55
CA TYR A 230 17.16 6.44 -12.83
C TYR A 230 17.33 7.82 -12.20
N ASP A 231 18.24 7.98 -11.22
CA ASP A 231 18.56 9.28 -10.61
C ASP A 231 19.19 10.29 -11.59
N SER A 232 19.70 9.81 -12.72
CA SER A 232 20.21 10.69 -13.79
C SER A 232 19.11 11.25 -14.71
N ASP A 233 17.87 10.71 -14.64
CA ASP A 233 16.70 11.26 -15.34
C ASP A 233 15.71 11.81 -14.31
N PRO A 234 15.63 13.15 -14.12
CA PRO A 234 14.72 13.76 -13.13
C PRO A 234 13.24 13.38 -13.32
N ASP A 235 12.86 12.98 -14.53
CA ASP A 235 11.51 12.53 -14.86
C ASP A 235 11.32 11.01 -14.75
N GLY A 236 12.36 10.25 -14.39
CA GLY A 236 12.36 8.80 -14.38
C GLY A 236 11.19 8.18 -13.58
N PRO A 237 11.03 8.49 -12.28
CA PRO A 237 9.92 8.03 -11.47
C PRO A 237 8.55 8.48 -12.01
N ASN A 238 8.42 9.76 -12.41
CA ASN A 238 7.18 10.32 -12.95
C ASN A 238 6.70 9.57 -14.19
N ARG A 239 7.62 9.11 -15.05
CA ARG A 239 7.28 8.32 -16.25
C ARG A 239 6.77 6.92 -15.92
N ILE A 240 7.23 6.33 -14.82
CA ILE A 240 6.77 5.01 -14.35
C ILE A 240 5.34 5.13 -13.81
N PHE A 241 5.08 6.14 -12.98
CA PHE A 241 3.73 6.41 -12.47
C PHE A 241 2.76 6.83 -13.58
N SER A 242 3.21 7.69 -14.51
CA SER A 242 2.41 8.08 -15.67
C SER A 242 2.08 6.89 -16.59
N ALA A 243 2.89 5.85 -16.60
CA ALA A 243 2.57 4.60 -17.29
C ALA A 243 1.48 3.79 -16.58
N GLY A 244 1.27 4.02 -15.28
CA GLY A 244 0.22 3.38 -14.50
C GLY A 244 0.70 2.44 -13.39
N ALA A 245 1.97 2.55 -12.97
CA ALA A 245 2.45 1.84 -11.79
C ALA A 245 1.76 2.35 -10.52
N ASN A 246 1.64 1.49 -9.51
CA ASN A 246 1.15 1.84 -8.20
C ASN A 246 2.29 2.29 -7.28
N ASP A 247 3.46 1.63 -7.39
CA ASP A 247 4.58 1.90 -6.52
C ASP A 247 5.89 1.42 -7.17
N ILE A 248 7.03 1.88 -6.63
CA ILE A 248 8.37 1.59 -7.15
C ILE A 248 9.27 1.14 -6.00
N ILE A 249 10.17 0.21 -6.29
CA ILE A 249 11.24 -0.23 -5.40
C ILE A 249 12.58 -0.15 -6.13
N GLU A 250 13.58 0.44 -5.51
CA GLU A 250 14.94 0.48 -6.05
C GLU A 250 15.71 -0.80 -5.77
N LYS A 251 16.51 -1.22 -6.73
CA LYS A 251 17.49 -2.30 -6.56
C LYS A 251 18.78 -1.73 -5.94
N PRO A 252 19.42 -2.40 -4.96
CA PRO A 252 19.13 -3.74 -4.45
C PRO A 252 17.88 -3.79 -3.56
N ILE A 253 17.01 -4.76 -3.81
CA ILE A 253 15.75 -4.93 -3.09
C ILE A 253 16.03 -5.26 -1.63
N ARG A 254 15.62 -4.39 -0.71
CA ARG A 254 15.68 -4.64 0.74
C ARG A 254 14.42 -5.36 1.19
N GLU A 255 14.59 -6.48 1.90
CA GLU A 255 13.50 -7.36 2.35
C GLU A 255 12.37 -6.60 3.07
N PRO A 256 12.62 -5.77 4.12
CA PRO A 256 11.55 -5.10 4.85
C PRO A 256 10.72 -4.17 3.95
N MET A 257 11.38 -3.49 3.00
CA MET A 257 10.74 -2.58 2.06
C MET A 257 9.85 -3.35 1.08
N LEU A 258 10.36 -4.44 0.48
CA LEU A 258 9.58 -5.27 -0.43
C LEU A 258 8.29 -5.75 0.23
N ILE A 259 8.42 -6.31 1.45
CA ILE A 259 7.28 -6.88 2.17
C ILE A 259 6.25 -5.80 2.53
N ALA A 260 6.69 -4.63 3.00
CA ALA A 260 5.78 -3.53 3.33
C ALA A 260 4.99 -3.08 2.09
N ARG A 261 5.66 -2.91 0.93
CA ARG A 261 5.02 -2.48 -0.32
C ARG A 261 4.07 -3.54 -0.88
N LEU A 262 4.48 -4.81 -0.88
CA LEU A 262 3.61 -5.91 -1.30
C LEU A 262 2.34 -5.97 -0.44
N ASN A 263 2.47 -5.89 0.88
CA ASN A 263 1.32 -5.91 1.79
C ASN A 263 0.38 -4.72 1.54
N ASN A 264 0.91 -3.52 1.34
CA ASN A 264 0.09 -2.34 1.05
C ASN A 264 -0.71 -2.51 -0.25
N LEU A 265 -0.08 -3.01 -1.30
CA LEU A 265 -0.72 -3.20 -2.60
C LEU A 265 -1.71 -4.38 -2.61
N LEU A 266 -1.40 -5.47 -1.91
CA LEU A 266 -2.34 -6.58 -1.74
C LEU A 266 -3.55 -6.16 -0.91
N MET A 267 -3.38 -5.31 0.11
CA MET A 267 -4.48 -4.73 0.85
C MET A 267 -5.38 -3.87 -0.05
N LEU A 268 -4.80 -3.04 -0.91
CA LEU A 268 -5.54 -2.26 -1.90
C LEU A 268 -6.39 -3.16 -2.82
N ARG A 269 -5.81 -4.26 -3.28
CA ARG A 269 -6.51 -5.29 -4.08
C ARG A 269 -7.66 -5.92 -3.32
N GLN A 270 -7.44 -6.33 -2.08
CA GLN A 270 -8.48 -6.95 -1.25
C GLN A 270 -9.65 -6.00 -0.96
N GLN A 271 -9.36 -4.73 -0.66
CA GLN A 271 -10.39 -3.71 -0.50
C GLN A 271 -11.26 -3.58 -1.77
N TYR A 272 -10.65 -3.59 -2.94
CA TYR A 272 -11.38 -3.57 -4.21
C TYR A 272 -12.28 -4.80 -4.38
N LEU A 273 -11.77 -6.01 -4.08
CA LEU A 273 -12.54 -7.25 -4.18
C LEU A 273 -13.76 -7.26 -3.25
N GLN A 274 -13.62 -6.73 -2.03
CA GLN A 274 -14.73 -6.59 -1.09
C GLN A 274 -15.83 -5.63 -1.58
N ILE A 275 -15.44 -4.58 -2.33
CA ILE A 275 -16.41 -3.66 -2.93
C ILE A 275 -17.23 -4.37 -4.01
N LYS A 276 -16.55 -5.17 -4.83
CA LYS A 276 -17.18 -5.91 -5.94
C LYS A 276 -18.03 -7.08 -5.44
N ASN A 277 -17.61 -7.75 -4.36
CA ASN A 277 -18.26 -8.92 -3.78
C ASN A 277 -18.46 -8.76 -2.26
N PRO A 278 -19.49 -8.02 -1.80
CA PRO A 278 -19.67 -7.68 -0.38
C PRO A 278 -19.90 -8.87 0.56
N GLY A 279 -20.09 -10.08 0.04
CA GLY A 279 -20.34 -11.31 0.80
C GLY A 279 -19.11 -12.20 1.04
N ASN A 280 -17.95 -11.84 0.52
CA ASN A 280 -16.73 -12.64 0.69
C ASN A 280 -15.86 -12.05 1.82
N PRO A 281 -15.66 -12.77 2.96
CA PRO A 281 -14.81 -12.27 4.03
C PRO A 281 -13.35 -12.13 3.56
N LEU A 282 -12.61 -11.21 4.18
CA LEU A 282 -11.14 -11.12 4.04
C LEU A 282 -10.53 -12.50 4.27
N VAL A 283 -9.87 -13.08 3.29
CA VAL A 283 -9.06 -14.29 3.47
C VAL A 283 -7.77 -13.85 4.18
N ILE A 284 -7.87 -13.70 5.49
CA ILE A 284 -6.70 -13.62 6.37
C ILE A 284 -6.49 -15.06 6.82
N ASN A 285 -5.48 -15.74 6.26
CA ASN A 285 -5.11 -17.06 6.76
C ASN A 285 -4.59 -16.90 8.19
N GLN A 286 -5.23 -17.67 9.09
CA GLN A 286 -4.82 -17.86 10.48
C GLN A 286 -3.50 -18.63 10.57
#